data_1e64d667dcdc8a56eaf23dd876d12801
#
_entry.id   1e64d667dcdc8a56eaf23dd876d12801
#
_cell.length_a   1.000
_cell.length_b   1.000
_cell.length_c   1.000
_cell.angle_alpha   90.00
_cell.angle_beta   90.00
_cell.angle_gamma   90.00
#
_symmetry.space_group_name_H-M   'P 1'
#
loop_
_entity.id
_entity.type
_entity.pdbx_description
1 polymer ?
#
loop_
_entity_poly.entity_id
_entity_poly.type
_entity_poly.pdbx_seq_one_letter_code
_entity_poly.pdbx_strand_id
1 'polypeptide(L)'
;QAGADVDTAVFLAAVTERAGRIYDLMFGSLKGGQLRRDVNGNITKLSDHFKANPGATSLGKMLGDEISAKTLAKCKKNGAGPVLSLLWFKRAQDFLCTLIERFIEDGLLW
;
A
#
# COMPACT_ATOMS: atom_id res chain seq x y z
N GLN A 1 21.15 -1.73 -10.41
CA GLN A 1 20.81 -1.74 -9.74
C GLN A 1 19.95 -2.53 -9.55
N ALA A 2 20.61 -3.30 -9.48
CA ALA A 2 19.72 -4.17 -9.03
C ALA A 2 18.46 -3.54 -8.82
N GLY A 3 17.51 -4.08 -9.25
CA GLY A 3 16.24 -3.61 -9.11
C GLY A 3 16.13 -2.32 -8.41
N ALA A 4 15.56 -1.41 -9.01
CA ALA A 4 15.41 -0.08 -8.47
C ALA A 4 14.66 -0.16 -7.14
N ASP A 5 15.29 0.35 -6.10
CA ASP A 5 14.59 0.56 -4.85
C ASP A 5 13.70 1.80 -5.00
N VAL A 6 12.61 1.84 -4.26
CA VAL A 6 11.61 2.90 -4.37
C VAL A 6 11.84 3.92 -3.27
N ASP A 7 11.94 5.20 -3.65
CA ASP A 7 12.04 6.30 -2.70
C ASP A 7 10.74 6.39 -1.87
N THR A 8 10.89 6.36 -0.55
CA THR A 8 9.74 6.33 0.36
C THR A 8 8.86 7.57 0.22
N ALA A 9 9.45 8.75 0.20
CA ALA A 9 8.67 9.99 0.12
C ALA A 9 7.91 10.09 -1.20
N VAL A 10 8.54 9.72 -2.31
CA VAL A 10 7.90 9.73 -3.63
C VAL A 10 6.76 8.71 -3.68
N PHE A 11 7.00 7.51 -3.16
CA PHE A 11 5.96 6.47 -3.10
C PHE A 11 4.75 6.94 -2.29
N LEU A 12 4.98 7.44 -1.09
CA LEU A 12 3.89 7.89 -0.22
C LEU A 12 3.11 9.06 -0.81
N ALA A 13 3.79 10.00 -1.42
CA ALA A 13 3.11 11.12 -2.10
C ALA A 13 2.20 10.62 -3.21
N ALA A 14 2.71 9.72 -4.04
CA ALA A 14 1.95 9.18 -5.17
C ALA A 14 0.72 8.39 -4.72
N VAL A 15 0.87 7.47 -3.75
CA VAL A 15 -0.25 6.63 -3.32
C VAL A 15 -1.26 7.41 -2.50
N THR A 16 -0.83 8.37 -1.69
CA THR A 16 -1.74 9.21 -0.90
C THR A 16 -2.67 10.00 -1.82
N GLU A 17 -2.15 10.51 -2.92
CA GLU A 17 -2.94 11.32 -3.82
C GLU A 17 -3.88 10.49 -4.69
N ARG A 18 -3.44 9.33 -5.17
CA ARG A 18 -4.11 8.64 -6.28
C ARG A 18 -4.83 7.36 -5.94
N ALA A 19 -4.35 6.59 -4.98
CA ALA A 19 -4.90 5.26 -4.73
C ALA A 19 -6.40 5.27 -4.41
N GLY A 20 -6.86 6.22 -3.59
CA GLY A 20 -8.26 6.27 -3.20
C GLY A 20 -9.21 6.63 -4.34
N ARG A 21 -8.74 7.40 -5.31
CA ARG A 21 -9.59 7.84 -6.43
C ARG A 21 -10.06 6.69 -7.30
N ILE A 22 -9.20 5.71 -7.53
CA ILE A 22 -9.54 4.57 -8.37
C ILE A 22 -10.67 3.78 -7.71
N TYR A 23 -10.61 3.58 -6.41
CA TYR A 23 -11.67 2.88 -5.69
C TYR A 23 -13.00 3.63 -5.76
N ASP A 24 -12.97 4.94 -5.63
CA ASP A 24 -14.18 5.77 -5.75
C ASP A 24 -14.79 5.68 -7.15
N LEU A 25 -13.95 5.70 -8.19
CA LEU A 25 -14.42 5.62 -9.57
C LEU A 25 -15.01 4.25 -9.91
N MET A 26 -14.42 3.18 -9.37
CA MET A 26 -14.86 1.81 -9.67
C MET A 26 -16.09 1.39 -8.88
N PHE A 27 -16.21 1.79 -7.63
CA PHE A 27 -17.22 1.24 -6.73
C PHE A 27 -18.20 2.27 -6.17
N GLY A 28 -17.94 3.55 -6.40
CA GLY A 28 -18.76 4.60 -5.81
C GLY A 28 -18.52 4.75 -4.31
N SER A 29 -19.31 5.62 -3.68
CA SER A 29 -19.08 6.00 -2.29
C SER A 29 -19.48 4.93 -1.27
N LEU A 30 -20.41 4.04 -1.60
CA LEU A 30 -20.89 3.06 -0.64
C LEU A 30 -19.98 1.83 -0.54
N LYS A 31 -19.75 1.17 -1.68
CA LYS A 31 -18.95 -0.06 -1.70
C LYS A 31 -17.45 0.21 -1.70
N GLY A 32 -17.04 1.25 -2.42
CA GLY A 32 -15.64 1.63 -2.48
C GLY A 32 -15.13 2.18 -1.17
N GLY A 33 -16.01 2.69 -0.31
CA GLY A 33 -15.62 3.30 0.96
C GLY A 33 -14.85 2.37 1.89
N GLN A 34 -15.26 1.10 1.99
CA GLN A 34 -14.57 0.14 2.84
C GLN A 34 -13.17 -0.19 2.29
N LEU A 35 -13.07 -0.48 1.00
CA LEU A 35 -11.78 -0.74 0.35
C LEU A 35 -10.86 0.46 0.45
N ARG A 36 -11.40 1.66 0.25
CA ARG A 36 -10.62 2.89 0.37
C ARG A 36 -10.09 3.08 1.77
N ARG A 37 -10.89 2.79 2.80
CA ARG A 37 -10.45 2.88 4.19
C ARG A 37 -9.31 1.92 4.49
N ASP A 38 -9.41 0.69 3.99
CA ASP A 38 -8.37 -0.32 4.18
C ASP A 38 -7.06 0.11 3.53
N VAL A 39 -7.13 0.61 2.31
CA VAL A 39 -5.96 1.11 1.59
C VAL A 39 -5.37 2.33 2.30
N ASN A 40 -6.21 3.30 2.65
CA ASN A 40 -5.75 4.50 3.35
C ASN A 40 -5.16 4.18 4.72
N GLY A 41 -5.72 3.18 5.42
CA GLY A 41 -5.18 2.73 6.69
C GLY A 41 -3.75 2.21 6.57
N ASN A 42 -3.48 1.44 5.53
CA ASN A 42 -2.13 0.92 5.30
C ASN A 42 -1.17 2.03 4.87
N ILE A 43 -1.63 2.97 4.04
CA ILE A 43 -0.83 4.13 3.65
C ILE A 43 -0.50 4.98 4.88
N THR A 44 -1.47 5.21 5.76
CA THR A 44 -1.27 5.97 6.99
C THR A 44 -0.23 5.31 7.89
N LYS A 45 -0.28 3.99 8.05
CA LYS A 45 0.70 3.25 8.85
C LYS A 45 2.11 3.42 8.29
N LEU A 46 2.25 3.34 6.96
CA LEU A 46 3.54 3.55 6.30
C LEU A 46 4.03 4.98 6.48
N SER A 47 3.14 5.96 6.33
CA SER A 47 3.47 7.38 6.50
C SER A 47 3.91 7.69 7.92
N ASP A 48 3.19 7.17 8.91
CA ASP A 48 3.53 7.36 10.31
C ASP A 48 4.86 6.72 10.65
N HIS A 49 5.12 5.54 10.10
CA HIS A 49 6.41 4.87 10.29
C HIS A 49 7.54 5.71 9.70
N PHE A 50 7.34 6.27 8.51
CA PHE A 50 8.36 7.11 7.87
C PHE A 50 8.60 8.39 8.67
N LYS A 51 7.55 9.02 9.19
CA LYS A 51 7.70 10.21 10.04
C LYS A 51 8.52 9.92 11.30
N ALA A 52 8.32 8.74 11.88
CA ALA A 52 9.08 8.31 13.05
C ALA A 52 10.50 7.86 12.71
N ASN A 53 10.73 7.45 11.46
CA ASN A 53 12.01 6.92 10.99
C ASN A 53 12.40 7.56 9.66
N PRO A 54 12.68 8.88 9.64
CA PRO A 54 12.93 9.59 8.37
C PRO A 54 14.21 9.15 7.66
N GLY A 55 15.09 8.40 8.33
CA GLY A 55 16.25 7.79 7.70
C GLY A 55 15.90 6.64 6.75
N ALA A 56 14.69 6.09 6.84
CA ALA A 56 14.22 5.03 5.95
C ALA A 56 13.80 5.64 4.60
N THR A 57 14.76 6.11 3.84
CA THR A 57 14.55 6.89 2.63
C THR A 57 14.09 6.07 1.44
N SER A 58 14.24 4.75 1.49
CA SER A 58 13.71 3.85 0.47
C SER A 58 12.83 2.78 1.12
N LEU A 59 11.90 2.23 0.35
CA LEU A 59 11.05 1.13 0.85
C LEU A 59 11.89 -0.08 1.23
N GLY A 60 12.91 -0.39 0.44
CA GLY A 60 13.81 -1.50 0.76
C GLY A 60 14.50 -1.32 2.11
N LYS A 61 14.96 -0.10 2.40
CA LYS A 61 15.57 0.19 3.70
C LYS A 61 14.54 0.10 4.82
N MET A 62 13.35 0.62 4.62
CA MET A 62 12.28 0.55 5.62
C MET A 62 11.95 -0.89 6.00
N LEU A 63 11.79 -1.77 5.01
CA LEU A 63 11.49 -3.17 5.24
C LEU A 63 12.70 -3.91 5.83
N GLY A 64 13.89 -3.60 5.33
CA GLY A 64 15.13 -4.19 5.84
C GLY A 64 15.40 -3.84 7.29
N ASP A 65 15.11 -2.61 7.69
CA ASP A 65 15.26 -2.17 9.08
C ASP A 65 14.34 -2.96 10.02
N GLU A 66 13.10 -3.21 9.60
CA GLU A 66 12.16 -4.03 10.39
C GLU A 66 12.67 -5.46 10.57
N ILE A 67 13.16 -6.06 9.49
CA ILE A 67 13.72 -7.42 9.53
C ILE A 67 14.97 -7.46 10.39
N SER A 68 15.88 -6.49 10.22
CA SER A 68 17.13 -6.42 10.98
C SER A 68 16.91 -6.21 12.47
N ALA A 69 15.88 -5.45 12.84
CA ALA A 69 15.51 -5.23 14.23
C ALA A 69 14.82 -6.44 14.86
N LYS A 70 14.53 -7.48 14.07
CA LYS A 70 13.85 -8.69 14.52
C LYS A 70 12.48 -8.43 15.15
N THR A 71 11.82 -7.38 14.67
CA THR A 71 10.48 -6.98 15.16
C THR A 71 9.37 -7.48 14.27
N LEU A 72 9.70 -8.14 13.16
CA LEU A 72 8.70 -8.56 12.15
C LEU A 72 7.59 -9.43 12.75
N ALA A 73 7.95 -10.43 13.54
CA ALA A 73 6.95 -11.33 14.14
C ALA A 73 6.01 -10.58 15.07
N LYS A 74 6.56 -9.68 15.89
CA LYS A 74 5.77 -8.85 16.81
C LYS A 74 4.83 -7.93 16.04
N CYS A 75 5.33 -7.29 15.00
CA CYS A 75 4.53 -6.39 14.17
C CYS A 75 3.40 -7.13 13.45
N LYS A 76 3.67 -8.31 12.93
CA LYS A 76 2.63 -9.15 12.31
C LYS A 76 1.53 -9.53 13.30
N LYS A 77 1.92 -9.91 14.50
CA LYS A 77 0.96 -10.28 15.55
C LYS A 77 0.04 -9.10 15.91
N ASN A 78 0.60 -7.90 15.95
CA ASN A 78 -0.15 -6.70 16.30
C ASN A 78 -0.86 -6.05 15.11
N GLY A 79 -0.73 -6.61 13.91
CA GLY A 79 -1.29 -6.00 12.71
C GLY A 79 -0.63 -4.69 12.33
N ALA A 80 0.64 -4.54 12.68
CA ALA A 80 1.38 -3.30 12.48
C ALA A 80 2.71 -3.54 11.77
N GLY A 81 3.40 -2.47 11.43
CA GLY A 81 4.71 -2.52 10.81
C GLY A 81 4.69 -2.37 9.29
N PRO A 82 5.78 -1.85 8.72
CA PRO A 82 5.82 -1.54 7.29
C PRO A 82 5.74 -2.76 6.37
N VAL A 83 6.31 -3.91 6.75
CA VAL A 83 6.22 -5.12 5.93
C VAL A 83 4.76 -5.53 5.75
N LEU A 84 4.02 -5.64 6.84
CA LEU A 84 2.63 -6.06 6.79
C LEU A 84 1.76 -5.01 6.08
N SER A 85 1.96 -3.73 6.38
CA SER A 85 1.19 -2.65 5.77
C SER A 85 1.40 -2.60 4.25
N LEU A 86 2.64 -2.77 3.79
CA LEU A 86 2.95 -2.78 2.37
C LEU A 86 2.39 -4.04 1.69
N LEU A 87 2.45 -5.19 2.36
CA LEU A 87 1.88 -6.43 1.84
C LEU A 87 0.38 -6.31 1.60
N TRP A 88 -0.37 -5.79 2.57
CA TRP A 88 -1.81 -5.61 2.41
C TRP A 88 -2.15 -4.56 1.36
N PHE A 89 -1.36 -3.48 1.29
CA PHE A 89 -1.51 -2.50 0.23
C PHE A 89 -1.32 -3.14 -1.15
N LYS A 90 -0.25 -3.93 -1.32
CA LYS A 90 0.03 -4.63 -2.57
C LYS A 90 -1.11 -5.58 -2.95
N ARG A 91 -1.62 -6.35 -1.99
CA ARG A 91 -2.72 -7.28 -2.24
C ARG A 91 -3.99 -6.56 -2.70
N ALA A 92 -4.28 -5.41 -2.12
CA ALA A 92 -5.40 -4.59 -2.54
C ALA A 92 -5.24 -4.11 -3.98
N GLN A 93 -4.02 -3.69 -4.36
CA GLN A 93 -3.74 -3.27 -5.73
C GLN A 93 -3.81 -4.44 -6.71
N ASP A 94 -3.32 -5.62 -6.34
CA ASP A 94 -3.42 -6.82 -7.17
C ASP A 94 -4.87 -7.19 -7.42
N PHE A 95 -5.71 -7.13 -6.39
CA PHE A 95 -7.14 -7.36 -6.51
C PHE A 95 -7.78 -6.37 -7.50
N LEU A 96 -7.46 -5.09 -7.35
CA LEU A 96 -8.02 -4.05 -8.22
C LEU A 96 -7.61 -4.27 -9.68
N CYS A 97 -6.34 -4.58 -9.92
CA CYS A 97 -5.84 -4.84 -11.27
C CYS A 97 -6.55 -6.04 -11.90
N THR A 98 -6.72 -7.12 -11.14
CA THR A 98 -7.43 -8.31 -11.60
C THR A 98 -8.88 -7.98 -11.95
N LEU A 99 -9.53 -7.19 -11.11
CA LEU A 99 -10.91 -6.78 -11.36
C LEU A 99 -11.05 -5.96 -12.64
N ILE A 100 -10.14 -5.02 -12.86
CA ILE A 100 -10.13 -4.20 -14.08
C ILE A 100 -9.90 -5.09 -15.30
N GLU A 101 -8.96 -6.02 -15.24
CA GLU A 101 -8.70 -6.96 -16.34
C GLU A 101 -9.95 -7.76 -16.68
N ARG A 102 -10.66 -8.25 -15.69
CA ARG A 102 -11.91 -9.00 -15.90
C ARG A 102 -12.99 -8.11 -16.51
N PHE A 103 -13.10 -6.89 -16.08
CA PHE A 103 -14.06 -5.95 -16.65
C PHE A 103 -13.76 -5.67 -18.13
N ILE A 104 -12.49 -5.55 -18.49
CA ILE A 104 -12.08 -5.36 -19.87
C ILE A 104 -12.40 -6.60 -20.70
N GLU A 105 -12.06 -7.78 -20.24
CA GLU A 105 -12.33 -9.06 -20.92
C GLU A 105 -13.80 -9.28 -21.15
N ASP A 106 -14.63 -8.96 -20.17
CA ASP A 106 -16.08 -9.15 -20.24
C ASP A 106 -16.80 -8.00 -20.95
N GLY A 107 -16.08 -6.97 -21.37
CA GLY A 107 -16.65 -5.81 -22.05
C GLY A 107 -17.45 -4.89 -21.15
N LEU A 108 -17.30 -4.99 -19.84
CA LEU A 108 -18.10 -4.22 -18.89
C LEU A 108 -17.67 -2.76 -18.77
N LEU A 109 -16.50 -2.40 -19.29
CA LEU A 109 -15.99 -1.03 -19.26
C LEU A 109 -16.18 -0.30 -20.60
N TRP A 110 -16.73 -0.96 -21.59
CA TRP A 110 -16.94 -0.39 -22.93
C TRP A 110 -18.37 0.08 -23.18
#